data_1966db11be6911e2e64626a4a8e3605c
#
_entry.id   1966db11be6911e2e64626a4a8e3605c
#
_cell.length_a   1.000
_cell.length_b   1.000
_cell.length_c   1.000
_cell.angle_alpha   90.00
_cell.angle_beta   90.00
_cell.angle_gamma   90.00
#
_symmetry.space_group_name_H-M   'P 1'
#
loop_
_entity.id
_entity.type
_entity.pdbx_description
1 polymer ?
#
loop_
_entity_poly.entity_id
_entity_poly.type
_entity_poly.pdbx_seq_one_letter_code
_entity_poly.pdbx_strand_id
1 'polypeptide(L)'
;MTVDEVKIGGLGARRSRVEDNRFIRGMGNYVDDITLPGMLHMEVLRSPLAHARIKSIDTSAALAIPGVQLVLTGELLASRNLAWMPTLSYDTQAVLATDKVRFQGQEVACVVADDP
;
A
#
# COMPACT_ATOMS: atom_id res chain seq x y z
N MET A 1 -15.17 5.85 -48.23
CA MET A 1 -14.75 5.75 -46.82
C MET A 1 -14.21 4.33 -46.65
N THR A 2 -12.92 4.13 -46.83
CA THR A 2 -12.25 2.81 -46.70
C THR A 2 -12.07 2.54 -45.22
N VAL A 3 -12.69 1.49 -44.75
CA VAL A 3 -12.46 0.96 -43.41
C VAL A 3 -11.07 0.35 -43.44
N ASP A 4 -10.09 1.00 -42.78
CA ASP A 4 -8.78 0.42 -42.55
C ASP A 4 -8.97 -0.89 -41.78
N GLU A 5 -8.62 -2.01 -42.42
CA GLU A 5 -8.56 -3.30 -41.75
C GLU A 5 -7.60 -3.20 -40.56
N VAL A 6 -8.14 -3.23 -39.35
CA VAL A 6 -7.35 -3.33 -38.12
C VAL A 6 -6.60 -4.68 -38.17
N LYS A 7 -5.39 -4.68 -38.67
CA LYS A 7 -4.50 -5.85 -38.60
C LYS A 7 -4.28 -6.20 -37.13
N ILE A 8 -5.00 -7.19 -36.67
CA ILE A 8 -4.76 -7.78 -35.34
C ILE A 8 -3.44 -8.54 -35.42
N GLY A 9 -2.34 -7.85 -35.04
CA GLY A 9 -1.02 -8.45 -34.99
C GLY A 9 -0.96 -9.60 -33.98
N GLY A 10 -0.18 -10.65 -34.31
CA GLY A 10 0.08 -11.78 -33.42
C GLY A 10 1.04 -11.45 -32.27
N LEU A 11 1.58 -12.50 -31.65
CA LEU A 11 2.61 -12.41 -30.62
C LEU A 11 3.79 -11.54 -31.10
N GLY A 12 4.22 -10.58 -30.26
CA GLY A 12 5.30 -9.64 -30.59
C GLY A 12 4.87 -8.39 -31.38
N ALA A 13 3.61 -8.26 -31.77
CA ALA A 13 3.13 -7.04 -32.43
C ALA A 13 3.09 -5.87 -31.45
N ARG A 14 3.62 -4.71 -31.88
CA ARG A 14 3.56 -3.48 -31.10
C ARG A 14 2.10 -3.04 -30.95
N ARG A 15 1.65 -2.90 -29.71
CA ARG A 15 0.34 -2.35 -29.37
C ARG A 15 0.49 -1.17 -28.45
N SER A 16 -0.15 -0.07 -28.80
CA SER A 16 -0.29 1.08 -27.89
C SER A 16 -1.48 0.84 -26.96
N ARG A 17 -1.37 1.26 -25.71
CA ARG A 17 -2.51 1.29 -24.80
C ARG A 17 -3.50 2.35 -25.23
N VAL A 18 -4.77 2.10 -25.03
CA VAL A 18 -5.85 3.04 -25.38
C VAL A 18 -5.71 4.35 -24.60
N GLU A 19 -5.19 4.25 -23.35
CA GLU A 19 -5.02 5.39 -22.47
C GLU A 19 -3.75 6.20 -22.69
N ASP A 20 -2.77 5.73 -23.48
CA ASP A 20 -1.49 6.40 -23.66
C ASP A 20 -1.66 7.86 -24.10
N ASN A 21 -2.61 8.14 -24.98
CA ASN A 21 -2.89 9.49 -25.45
C ASN A 21 -3.34 10.44 -24.31
N ARG A 22 -4.07 9.93 -23.33
CA ARG A 22 -4.48 10.68 -22.14
C ARG A 22 -3.30 10.90 -21.21
N PHE A 23 -2.50 9.87 -20.97
CA PHE A 23 -1.37 9.91 -20.03
C PHE A 23 -0.26 10.85 -20.49
N ILE A 24 0.13 10.82 -21.77
CA ILE A 24 1.18 11.71 -22.30
C ILE A 24 0.77 13.19 -22.34
N ARG A 25 -0.52 13.48 -22.16
CA ARG A 25 -1.05 14.86 -22.07
C ARG A 25 -1.25 15.32 -20.64
N GLY A 26 -0.83 14.53 -19.62
CA GLY A 26 -1.05 14.85 -18.23
C GLY A 26 -2.51 14.77 -17.76
N MET A 27 -3.37 14.08 -18.54
CA MET A 27 -4.78 13.86 -18.19
C MET A 27 -5.01 12.51 -17.51
N GLY A 28 -3.95 11.90 -16.97
CA GLY A 28 -4.03 10.74 -16.10
C GLY A 28 -4.67 11.10 -14.76
N ASN A 29 -5.29 10.12 -14.12
CA ASN A 29 -5.75 10.23 -12.75
C ASN A 29 -5.35 8.93 -12.05
N TYR A 30 -4.35 9.01 -11.19
CA TYR A 30 -3.84 7.91 -10.40
C TYR A 30 -4.34 7.99 -8.96
N VAL A 31 -4.09 6.99 -8.17
CA VAL A 31 -4.53 6.96 -6.76
C VAL A 31 -3.99 8.15 -5.97
N ASP A 32 -2.73 8.52 -6.21
CA ASP A 32 -2.09 9.66 -5.54
C ASP A 32 -2.63 11.03 -5.97
N ASP A 33 -3.36 11.10 -7.08
CA ASP A 33 -4.01 12.34 -7.55
C ASP A 33 -5.40 12.55 -6.90
N ILE A 34 -5.89 11.55 -6.17
CA ILE A 34 -7.22 11.58 -5.55
C ILE A 34 -7.14 12.37 -4.25
N THR A 35 -7.89 13.45 -4.18
CA THR A 35 -8.07 14.27 -2.97
C THR A 35 -9.54 14.33 -2.61
N LEU A 36 -9.89 13.95 -1.38
CA LEU A 36 -11.24 13.99 -0.86
C LEU A 36 -11.31 14.84 0.41
N PRO A 37 -12.41 15.57 0.66
CA PRO A 37 -12.58 16.30 1.91
C PRO A 37 -12.50 15.34 3.11
N GLY A 38 -11.62 15.66 4.07
CA GLY A 38 -11.41 14.83 5.26
C GLY A 38 -10.61 13.54 5.00
N MET A 39 -9.93 13.44 3.85
CA MET A 39 -9.02 12.32 3.57
C MET A 39 -7.86 12.34 4.56
N LEU A 40 -7.51 11.16 5.05
CA LEU A 40 -6.31 10.93 5.85
C LEU A 40 -5.23 10.26 4.99
N HIS A 41 -4.00 10.49 5.35
CA HIS A 41 -2.83 9.88 4.73
C HIS A 41 -2.29 8.76 5.59
N MET A 42 -1.85 7.68 4.98
CA MET A 42 -1.29 6.53 5.68
C MET A 42 0.09 6.21 5.13
N GLU A 43 1.08 6.13 6.04
CA GLU A 43 2.43 5.70 5.72
C GLU A 43 2.78 4.42 6.46
N VAL A 44 3.44 3.49 5.78
CA VAL A 44 3.75 2.16 6.31
C VAL A 44 5.23 2.04 6.60
N LEU A 45 5.57 1.82 7.87
CA LEU A 45 6.93 1.49 8.30
C LEU A 45 7.25 0.04 7.92
N ARG A 46 8.28 -0.13 7.09
CA ARG A 46 8.74 -1.43 6.62
C ARG A 46 10.08 -1.80 7.25
N SER A 47 10.27 -3.10 7.49
CA SER A 47 11.52 -3.61 8.05
C SER A 47 12.70 -3.47 7.08
N PRO A 48 13.83 -2.91 7.49
CA PRO A 48 15.08 -2.95 6.73
C PRO A 48 15.79 -4.31 6.83
N LEU A 49 15.38 -5.16 7.78
CA LEU A 49 15.99 -6.47 8.05
C LEU A 49 15.15 -7.59 7.45
N ALA A 50 15.84 -8.59 6.91
CA ALA A 50 15.18 -9.75 6.31
C ALA A 50 14.58 -10.71 7.34
N HIS A 51 15.17 -10.85 8.51
CA HIS A 51 14.66 -11.70 9.57
C HIS A 51 15.18 -11.22 10.93
N ALA A 52 14.28 -10.72 11.77
CA ALA A 52 14.63 -10.19 13.09
C ALA A 52 13.43 -10.26 14.05
N ARG A 53 13.72 -10.38 15.35
CA ARG A 53 12.70 -10.26 16.38
C ARG A 53 12.39 -8.79 16.66
N ILE A 54 11.12 -8.46 16.79
CA ILE A 54 10.64 -7.17 17.26
C ILE A 54 10.66 -7.22 18.78
N LYS A 55 11.51 -6.40 19.40
CA LYS A 55 11.60 -6.33 20.86
C LYS A 55 10.54 -5.41 21.45
N SER A 56 10.34 -4.27 20.82
CA SER A 56 9.33 -3.29 21.17
C SER A 56 9.12 -2.31 20.01
N ILE A 57 7.96 -1.71 19.95
CA ILE A 57 7.63 -0.59 19.06
C ILE A 57 7.16 0.53 19.95
N ASP A 58 7.97 1.59 20.07
CA ASP A 58 7.58 2.79 20.79
C ASP A 58 6.88 3.76 19.84
N THR A 59 5.60 3.99 20.05
CA THR A 59 4.75 4.85 19.24
C THR A 59 4.56 6.24 19.85
N SER A 60 5.12 6.51 21.03
CA SER A 60 4.87 7.73 21.81
C SER A 60 5.30 9.01 21.08
N ALA A 61 6.46 8.99 20.46
CA ALA A 61 6.97 10.12 19.70
C ALA A 61 6.11 10.44 18.47
N ALA A 62 5.65 9.40 17.76
CA ALA A 62 4.78 9.58 16.60
C ALA A 62 3.40 10.13 17.00
N LEU A 63 2.80 9.61 18.08
CA LEU A 63 1.52 10.08 18.59
C LEU A 63 1.57 11.51 19.15
N ALA A 64 2.75 12.02 19.52
CA ALA A 64 2.92 13.38 19.98
C ALA A 64 2.99 14.42 18.84
N ILE A 65 3.11 14.00 17.59
CA ILE A 65 3.17 14.89 16.43
C ILE A 65 1.75 15.42 16.14
N PRO A 66 1.56 16.76 16.05
CA PRO A 66 0.27 17.32 15.65
C PRO A 66 -0.16 16.81 14.28
N GLY A 67 -1.44 16.44 14.13
CA GLY A 67 -1.98 15.89 12.90
C GLY A 67 -1.95 14.35 12.82
N VAL A 68 -1.17 13.68 13.66
CA VAL A 68 -1.20 12.22 13.73
C VAL A 68 -2.46 11.77 14.46
N GLN A 69 -3.30 11.02 13.76
CA GLN A 69 -4.58 10.54 14.27
C GLN A 69 -4.46 9.16 14.92
N LEU A 70 -3.57 8.30 14.38
CA LEU A 70 -3.45 6.92 14.82
C LEU A 70 -2.11 6.32 14.42
N VAL A 71 -1.55 5.48 15.30
CA VAL A 71 -0.43 4.59 14.95
C VAL A 71 -0.90 3.15 15.15
N LEU A 72 -0.89 2.37 14.07
CA LEU A 72 -1.27 0.97 14.08
C LEU A 72 -0.03 0.09 14.23
N THR A 73 -0.11 -0.87 15.13
CA THR A 73 0.89 -1.93 15.32
C THR A 73 0.24 -3.29 15.19
N GLY A 74 1.04 -4.32 14.94
CA GLY A 74 0.54 -5.69 14.87
C GLY A 74 -0.17 -6.14 16.16
N GLU A 75 0.32 -5.70 17.32
CA GLU A 75 -0.30 -5.98 18.63
C GLU A 75 -1.68 -5.32 18.76
N LEU A 76 -1.81 -4.06 18.35
CA LEU A 76 -3.09 -3.35 18.36
C LEU A 76 -4.11 -4.04 17.43
N LEU A 77 -3.68 -4.44 16.22
CA LEU A 77 -4.55 -5.18 15.31
C LEU A 77 -4.97 -6.54 15.88
N ALA A 78 -4.05 -7.26 16.53
CA ALA A 78 -4.36 -8.53 17.19
C ALA A 78 -5.42 -8.37 18.27
N SER A 79 -5.34 -7.32 19.08
CA SER A 79 -6.35 -7.03 20.12
C SER A 79 -7.76 -6.74 19.58
N ARG A 80 -7.84 -6.38 18.28
CA ARG A 80 -9.09 -6.09 17.56
C ARG A 80 -9.55 -7.22 16.64
N ASN A 81 -8.88 -8.39 16.65
CA ASN A 81 -9.09 -9.50 15.72
C ASN A 81 -8.90 -9.14 14.23
N LEU A 82 -8.00 -8.21 13.95
CA LEU A 82 -7.66 -7.73 12.61
C LEU A 82 -6.22 -8.07 12.21
N ALA A 83 -5.58 -8.99 12.93
CA ALA A 83 -4.16 -9.29 12.73
C ALA A 83 -3.84 -10.04 11.44
N TRP A 84 -4.81 -10.76 10.87
CA TRP A 84 -4.60 -11.67 9.75
C TRP A 84 -5.28 -11.21 8.49
N MET A 85 -4.58 -11.34 7.37
CA MET A 85 -5.17 -11.11 6.05
C MET A 85 -6.01 -12.33 5.65
N PRO A 86 -7.24 -12.14 5.13
CA PRO A 86 -8.02 -13.24 4.57
C PRO A 86 -7.28 -13.79 3.33
N THR A 87 -7.02 -15.09 3.33
CA THR A 87 -6.37 -15.80 2.22
C THR A 87 -7.26 -16.93 1.74
N LEU A 88 -7.01 -17.42 0.52
CA LEU A 88 -7.75 -18.57 -0.04
C LEU A 88 -7.41 -19.90 0.67
N SER A 89 -6.32 -19.94 1.43
CA SER A 89 -5.77 -21.18 2.01
C SER A 89 -5.45 -21.04 3.50
N TYR A 90 -6.31 -20.42 4.27
CA TYR A 90 -6.11 -20.09 5.68
C TYR A 90 -5.27 -18.81 5.92
N ASP A 91 -5.41 -18.25 7.12
CA ASP A 91 -4.72 -17.03 7.55
C ASP A 91 -3.25 -17.30 7.83
N THR A 92 -2.42 -17.13 6.83
CA THR A 92 -0.99 -17.41 6.90
C THR A 92 -0.13 -16.15 6.95
N GLN A 93 -0.73 -14.98 6.65
CA GLN A 93 -0.02 -13.71 6.61
C GLN A 93 -0.64 -12.71 7.57
N ALA A 94 0.18 -12.17 8.48
CA ALA A 94 -0.21 -11.07 9.33
C ALA A 94 -0.27 -9.76 8.52
N VAL A 95 -1.22 -8.89 8.86
CA VAL A 95 -1.32 -7.54 8.27
C VAL A 95 -0.10 -6.70 8.64
N LEU A 96 0.30 -6.72 9.92
CA LEU A 96 1.51 -6.11 10.45
C LEU A 96 2.28 -7.15 11.27
N ALA A 97 3.60 -7.11 11.22
CA ALA A 97 4.42 -8.01 12.01
C ALA A 97 4.22 -7.78 13.51
N THR A 98 4.06 -8.86 14.29
CA THR A 98 3.82 -8.80 15.75
C THR A 98 5.07 -9.14 16.55
N ASP A 99 5.64 -10.33 16.34
CA ASP A 99 6.74 -10.90 17.11
C ASP A 99 8.09 -10.80 16.40
N LYS A 100 8.06 -10.95 15.07
CA LYS A 100 9.25 -10.91 14.22
C LYS A 100 8.90 -10.55 12.78
N VAL A 101 9.87 -9.97 12.10
CA VAL A 101 9.86 -9.82 10.65
C VAL A 101 10.48 -11.05 10.01
N ARG A 102 9.95 -11.48 8.86
CA ARG A 102 10.30 -12.70 8.16
C ARG A 102 10.94 -12.47 6.80
N PHE A 103 10.79 -11.23 6.28
CA PHE A 103 11.41 -10.80 5.01
C PHE A 103 11.67 -9.29 5.06
N GLN A 104 12.62 -8.85 4.25
CA GLN A 104 12.93 -7.43 4.10
C GLN A 104 11.75 -6.72 3.42
N GLY A 105 11.38 -5.58 3.95
CA GLY A 105 10.21 -4.81 3.47
C GLY A 105 8.89 -5.23 4.10
N GLN A 106 8.87 -6.21 5.03
CA GLN A 106 7.65 -6.58 5.73
C GLN A 106 7.11 -5.41 6.53
N GLU A 107 5.79 -5.24 6.52
CA GLU A 107 5.06 -4.20 7.22
C GLU A 107 5.15 -4.42 8.74
N VAL A 108 5.58 -3.38 9.48
CA VAL A 108 5.78 -3.45 10.94
C VAL A 108 4.77 -2.57 11.68
N ALA A 109 4.56 -1.37 11.19
CA ALA A 109 3.60 -0.42 11.74
C ALA A 109 3.08 0.49 10.64
N CYS A 110 1.98 1.19 10.88
CA CYS A 110 1.59 2.30 10.02
C CYS A 110 1.09 3.49 10.84
N VAL A 111 1.30 4.67 10.28
CA VAL A 111 0.85 5.94 10.84
C VAL A 111 -0.26 6.49 9.95
N VAL A 112 -1.29 7.03 10.56
CA VAL A 112 -2.39 7.73 9.89
C VAL A 112 -2.39 9.17 10.37
N ALA A 113 -2.35 10.12 9.44
CA ALA A 113 -2.26 11.55 9.75
C ALA A 113 -3.11 12.38 8.78
N ASP A 114 -3.29 13.66 9.13
CA ASP A 114 -4.08 14.63 8.35
C ASP A 114 -3.36 15.04 7.05
N ASP A 115 -2.04 14.96 7.04
CA ASP A 115 -1.18 15.28 5.89
C ASP A 115 -0.08 14.23 5.70
N PRO A 116 0.59 14.19 4.53
CA PRO A 116 1.68 13.24 4.25
C PRO A 116 2.92 13.43 5.11
#